data_81a71e7a1380933ffaca45f9fe3debe3
#
_entry.id   81a71e7a1380933ffaca45f9fe3debe3
#
_cell.length_a   1.000
_cell.length_b   1.000
_cell.length_c   1.000
_cell.angle_alpha   90.00
_cell.angle_beta   90.00
_cell.angle_gamma   90.00
#
_symmetry.space_group_name_H-M   'P 1'
#
loop_
_entity.id
_entity.type
_entity.pdbx_description
1 polymer ?
#
loop_
_entity_poly.entity_id
_entity_poly.type
_entity_poly.pdbx_seq_one_letter_code
_entity_poly.pdbx_strand_id
1 'polypeptide(L)'
;MNNVYKKLELVANIAIILVSITLVAVLAKRFVFNGRNQNEATEQIQSNIGNKVSQLDIDWSKSDKNLVLMLSNTCHFCTESAPFHQRLVQERTQRDTFRLTAVFPQPVSDGRNYLNGLGVGIDDIRQISPGAIRIRGTPTLLLVNSAGVVTDEWLGKLPPEKENEVLTRLR
;
A
#
# COMPACT_ATOMS: atom_id res chain seq x y z
N MET A 1 54.78 2.77 52.14
CA MET A 1 53.61 3.44 51.54
C MET A 1 53.46 3.18 50.01
N ASN A 2 54.52 2.99 49.22
CA ASN A 2 54.40 2.81 47.75
C ASN A 2 53.74 1.53 47.23
N ASN A 3 53.70 0.43 48.01
CA ASN A 3 53.12 -0.84 47.54
C ASN A 3 51.57 -0.85 47.58
N VAL A 4 50.98 -0.07 48.46
CA VAL A 4 49.50 -0.01 48.58
C VAL A 4 48.93 0.83 47.44
N TYR A 5 49.55 1.94 47.09
CA TYR A 5 49.12 2.78 45.97
C TYR A 5 49.26 2.03 44.62
N LYS A 6 50.34 1.28 44.38
CA LYS A 6 50.49 0.48 43.16
C LYS A 6 49.43 -0.63 43.07
N LYS A 7 49.07 -1.25 44.18
CA LYS A 7 47.96 -2.27 44.19
C LYS A 7 46.61 -1.60 43.92
N LEU A 8 46.36 -0.44 44.49
CA LEU A 8 45.13 0.31 44.28
C LEU A 8 44.97 0.77 42.81
N GLU A 9 46.07 1.28 42.26
CA GLU A 9 46.12 1.71 40.84
C GLU A 9 45.89 0.54 39.87
N LEU A 10 46.51 -0.64 40.18
CA LEU A 10 46.31 -1.84 39.39
C LEU A 10 44.85 -2.34 39.46
N VAL A 11 44.23 -2.32 40.62
CA VAL A 11 42.79 -2.72 40.78
C VAL A 11 41.87 -1.75 40.06
N ALA A 12 42.15 -0.44 40.18
CA ALA A 12 41.35 0.57 39.47
C ALA A 12 41.43 0.42 37.93
N ASN A 13 42.61 0.19 37.39
CA ASN A 13 42.79 -0.02 35.96
C ASN A 13 42.12 -1.29 35.47
N ILE A 14 42.18 -2.38 36.22
CA ILE A 14 41.45 -3.63 35.89
C ILE A 14 39.93 -3.40 35.92
N ALA A 15 39.40 -2.69 36.91
CA ALA A 15 37.99 -2.36 36.98
C ALA A 15 37.50 -1.55 35.79
N ILE A 16 38.28 -0.54 35.37
CA ILE A 16 37.95 0.29 34.19
C ILE A 16 37.94 -0.57 32.91
N ILE A 17 38.94 -1.44 32.73
CA ILE A 17 38.98 -2.35 31.57
C ILE A 17 37.76 -3.28 31.54
N LEU A 18 37.39 -3.85 32.66
CA LEU A 18 36.21 -4.75 32.74
C LEU A 18 34.90 -4.00 32.43
N VAL A 19 34.73 -2.78 32.95
CA VAL A 19 33.55 -1.95 32.63
C VAL A 19 33.53 -1.57 31.15
N SER A 20 34.68 -1.24 30.57
CA SER A 20 34.76 -0.92 29.14
C SER A 20 34.41 -2.12 28.25
N ILE A 21 34.90 -3.31 28.57
CA ILE A 21 34.60 -4.54 27.84
C ILE A 21 33.11 -4.87 27.94
N THR A 22 32.50 -4.77 29.13
CA THR A 22 31.06 -5.02 29.29
C THR A 22 30.22 -4.01 28.56
N LEU A 23 30.60 -2.73 28.55
CA LEU A 23 29.90 -1.69 27.80
C LEU A 23 29.95 -1.95 26.28
N VAL A 24 31.13 -2.27 25.77
CA VAL A 24 31.30 -2.63 24.34
C VAL A 24 30.48 -3.88 23.98
N ALA A 25 30.49 -4.90 24.83
CA ALA A 25 29.70 -6.12 24.61
C ALA A 25 28.18 -5.85 24.60
N VAL A 26 27.69 -4.98 25.50
CA VAL A 26 26.28 -4.56 25.53
C VAL A 26 25.90 -3.73 24.30
N LEU A 27 26.78 -2.81 23.89
CA LEU A 27 26.55 -2.01 22.68
C LEU A 27 26.61 -2.87 21.42
N ALA A 28 27.57 -3.78 21.32
CA ALA A 28 27.65 -4.73 20.20
C ALA A 28 26.41 -5.65 20.14
N LYS A 29 25.96 -6.13 21.29
CA LYS A 29 24.72 -6.93 21.37
C LYS A 29 23.50 -6.10 20.93
N ARG A 30 23.37 -4.86 21.39
CA ARG A 30 22.32 -3.94 20.93
C ARG A 30 22.41 -3.66 19.44
N PHE A 31 23.61 -3.43 18.90
CA PHE A 31 23.81 -3.11 17.48
C PHE A 31 23.56 -4.34 16.59
N VAL A 32 24.03 -5.51 16.98
CA VAL A 32 23.87 -6.75 16.20
C VAL A 32 22.45 -7.31 16.32
N PHE A 33 21.82 -7.28 17.50
CA PHE A 33 20.46 -7.78 17.68
C PHE A 33 19.39 -6.77 17.26
N ASN A 34 19.56 -5.45 17.46
CA ASN A 34 18.64 -4.45 16.92
C ASN A 34 18.78 -4.30 15.40
N GLY A 35 19.96 -4.51 14.81
CA GLY A 35 20.13 -4.51 13.36
C GLY A 35 19.43 -5.67 12.66
N ARG A 36 19.15 -6.78 13.36
CA ARG A 36 18.32 -7.87 12.81
C ARG A 36 16.83 -7.63 12.94
N ASN A 37 16.40 -6.89 13.96
CA ASN A 37 14.97 -6.58 14.15
C ASN A 37 14.51 -5.31 13.39
N GLN A 38 15.43 -4.47 12.89
CA GLN A 38 15.06 -3.34 12.04
C GLN A 38 14.84 -3.72 10.57
N ASN A 39 15.23 -4.91 10.15
CA ASN A 39 14.89 -5.43 8.82
C ASN A 39 13.51 -6.11 8.76
N GLU A 40 12.83 -6.29 9.91
CA GLU A 40 11.44 -6.77 9.96
C GLU A 40 10.43 -5.66 10.31
N ALA A 41 10.90 -4.47 10.68
CA ALA A 41 10.09 -3.25 10.78
C ALA A 41 10.25 -2.35 9.54
N THR A 42 10.67 -2.88 8.39
CA THR A 42 10.18 -2.38 7.13
C THR A 42 8.69 -2.63 7.24
N GLU A 43 7.89 -1.55 7.44
CA GLU A 43 6.46 -1.54 7.20
C GLU A 43 6.21 -2.56 6.09
N GLN A 44 5.63 -3.70 6.44
CA GLN A 44 5.08 -4.59 5.42
C GLN A 44 4.05 -3.70 4.75
N ILE A 45 4.44 -3.13 3.63
CA ILE A 45 3.56 -2.47 2.70
C ILE A 45 2.57 -3.58 2.36
N GLN A 46 1.50 -3.66 3.15
CA GLN A 46 0.51 -4.71 3.01
C GLN A 46 -0.20 -4.44 1.70
N SER A 47 0.34 -5.02 0.64
CA SER A 47 -0.32 -5.11 -0.64
C SER A 47 -1.57 -5.96 -0.47
N ASN A 48 -2.64 -5.61 -1.18
CA ASN A 48 -3.84 -6.42 -1.23
C ASN A 48 -3.70 -7.63 -2.16
N ILE A 49 -2.60 -7.77 -2.89
CA ILE A 49 -2.35 -8.89 -3.81
C ILE A 49 -2.42 -10.22 -3.05
N GLY A 50 -3.21 -11.15 -3.59
CA GLY A 50 -3.50 -12.43 -2.97
C GLY A 50 -4.65 -12.42 -1.94
N ASN A 51 -5.12 -11.25 -1.51
CA ASN A 51 -6.24 -11.12 -0.58
C ASN A 51 -7.59 -11.13 -1.31
N LYS A 52 -8.60 -11.66 -0.62
CA LYS A 52 -9.99 -11.65 -1.10
C LYS A 52 -10.68 -10.34 -0.70
N VAL A 53 -11.40 -9.71 -1.63
CA VAL A 53 -12.15 -8.44 -1.40
C VAL A 53 -13.66 -8.72 -1.38
N SER A 54 -14.10 -9.43 -0.35
CA SER A 54 -15.53 -9.79 -0.16
C SER A 54 -16.39 -8.61 0.33
N GLN A 55 -15.75 -7.52 0.80
CA GLN A 55 -16.43 -6.37 1.41
C GLN A 55 -17.18 -5.48 0.42
N LEU A 56 -16.96 -5.66 -0.89
CA LEU A 56 -17.55 -4.81 -1.93
C LEU A 56 -18.92 -5.26 -2.40
N ASP A 57 -19.39 -6.42 -1.96
CA ASP A 57 -20.66 -7.01 -2.42
C ASP A 57 -20.79 -7.02 -3.97
N ILE A 58 -19.72 -7.45 -4.63
CA ILE A 58 -19.62 -7.59 -6.08
C ILE A 58 -19.67 -9.08 -6.43
N ASP A 59 -20.51 -9.42 -7.39
CA ASP A 59 -20.45 -10.74 -8.02
C ASP A 59 -19.28 -10.79 -9.00
N TRP A 60 -18.13 -11.28 -8.51
CA TRP A 60 -16.88 -11.37 -9.24
C TRP A 60 -16.92 -12.38 -10.39
N SER A 61 -17.82 -13.38 -10.32
CA SER A 61 -17.91 -14.46 -11.31
C SER A 61 -18.39 -13.99 -12.69
N LYS A 62 -18.93 -12.77 -12.78
CA LYS A 62 -19.42 -12.18 -14.04
C LYS A 62 -18.32 -11.74 -15.00
N SER A 63 -17.07 -11.69 -14.56
CA SER A 63 -15.93 -11.36 -15.41
C SER A 63 -14.64 -11.95 -14.84
N ASP A 64 -13.75 -12.41 -15.71
CA ASP A 64 -12.44 -12.89 -15.31
C ASP A 64 -11.52 -11.75 -14.84
N LYS A 65 -11.79 -10.54 -15.29
CA LYS A 65 -11.05 -9.33 -14.93
C LYS A 65 -12.01 -8.25 -14.43
N ASN A 66 -11.85 -7.88 -13.17
CA ASN A 66 -12.62 -6.81 -12.55
C ASN A 66 -11.66 -5.74 -12.06
N LEU A 67 -11.68 -4.56 -12.69
CA LEU A 67 -10.88 -3.42 -12.26
C LEU A 67 -11.69 -2.56 -11.29
N VAL A 68 -11.19 -2.42 -10.08
CA VAL A 68 -11.79 -1.60 -9.02
C VAL A 68 -10.97 -0.34 -8.84
N LEU A 69 -11.59 0.82 -8.99
CA LEU A 69 -11.01 2.14 -8.74
C LEU A 69 -11.43 2.61 -7.35
N MET A 70 -10.52 2.58 -6.40
CA MET A 70 -10.72 3.15 -5.06
C MET A 70 -10.44 4.65 -5.12
N LEU A 71 -11.46 5.47 -5.04
CA LEU A 71 -11.42 6.91 -5.26
C LEU A 71 -11.98 7.69 -4.05
N SER A 72 -11.75 9.00 -4.04
CA SER A 72 -12.40 9.94 -3.14
C SER A 72 -12.65 11.25 -3.86
N ASN A 73 -13.80 11.87 -3.64
CA ASN A 73 -14.16 13.16 -4.25
C ASN A 73 -13.37 14.35 -3.68
N THR A 74 -12.63 14.16 -2.58
CA THR A 74 -11.72 15.14 -1.99
C THR A 74 -10.26 14.89 -2.34
N CYS A 75 -9.97 13.89 -3.17
CA CYS A 75 -8.62 13.48 -3.53
C CYS A 75 -8.12 14.25 -4.76
N HIS A 76 -7.11 15.08 -4.58
CA HIS A 76 -6.48 15.83 -5.68
C HIS A 76 -5.91 14.92 -6.78
N PHE A 77 -5.17 13.88 -6.41
CA PHE A 77 -4.59 12.92 -7.37
C PHE A 77 -5.66 12.10 -8.11
N CYS A 78 -6.83 11.89 -7.53
CA CYS A 78 -7.95 11.26 -8.22
C CYS A 78 -8.46 12.15 -9.36
N THR A 79 -8.56 13.47 -9.13
CA THR A 79 -8.93 14.45 -10.14
C THR A 79 -7.89 14.52 -11.26
N GLU A 80 -6.61 14.56 -10.91
CA GLU A 80 -5.52 14.56 -11.89
C GLU A 80 -5.41 13.28 -12.73
N SER A 81 -5.94 12.15 -12.22
CA SER A 81 -5.97 10.86 -12.92
C SER A 81 -7.18 10.71 -13.83
N ALA A 82 -8.09 11.70 -13.90
CA ALA A 82 -9.31 11.64 -14.72
C ALA A 82 -9.06 11.29 -16.20
N PRO A 83 -8.02 11.83 -16.89
CA PRO A 83 -7.74 11.45 -18.27
C PRO A 83 -7.45 9.96 -18.44
N PHE A 84 -6.75 9.35 -17.48
CA PHE A 84 -6.51 7.92 -17.50
C PHE A 84 -7.80 7.11 -17.21
N HIS A 85 -8.61 7.56 -16.26
CA HIS A 85 -9.90 6.92 -15.98
C HIS A 85 -10.85 6.99 -17.19
N GLN A 86 -10.86 8.08 -17.94
CA GLN A 86 -11.60 8.19 -19.22
C GLN A 86 -11.09 7.16 -20.25
N ARG A 87 -9.77 6.96 -20.36
CA ARG A 87 -9.19 5.93 -21.24
C ARG A 87 -9.62 4.52 -20.83
N LEU A 88 -9.69 4.22 -19.53
CA LEU A 88 -10.19 2.92 -19.01
C LEU A 88 -11.65 2.70 -19.42
N VAL A 89 -12.49 3.72 -19.33
CA VAL A 89 -13.90 3.64 -19.78
C VAL A 89 -13.96 3.38 -21.30
N GLN A 90 -13.15 4.05 -22.11
CA GLN A 90 -13.08 3.83 -23.56
C GLN A 90 -12.63 2.39 -23.90
N GLU A 91 -11.55 1.89 -23.26
CA GLU A 91 -11.07 0.52 -23.47
C GLU A 91 -12.14 -0.51 -23.10
N ARG A 92 -12.83 -0.33 -21.97
CA ARG A 92 -13.95 -1.19 -21.57
C ARG A 92 -15.07 -1.18 -22.60
N THR A 93 -15.47 0.00 -23.09
CA THR A 93 -16.56 0.12 -24.09
C THR A 93 -16.20 -0.51 -25.43
N GLN A 94 -14.93 -0.43 -25.83
CA GLN A 94 -14.47 -0.97 -27.11
C GLN A 94 -14.28 -2.49 -27.09
N ARG A 95 -13.92 -3.08 -25.95
CA ARG A 95 -13.47 -4.48 -25.87
C ARG A 95 -14.35 -5.40 -25.03
N ASP A 96 -15.04 -4.84 -24.02
CA ASP A 96 -15.85 -5.59 -23.02
C ASP A 96 -15.11 -6.77 -22.37
N THR A 97 -13.78 -6.63 -22.19
CA THR A 97 -12.90 -7.69 -21.65
C THR A 97 -12.80 -7.67 -20.14
N PHE A 98 -13.28 -6.61 -19.49
CA PHE A 98 -13.23 -6.44 -18.04
C PHE A 98 -14.41 -5.61 -17.53
N ARG A 99 -14.70 -5.78 -16.25
CA ARG A 99 -15.64 -4.90 -15.54
C ARG A 99 -14.89 -3.76 -14.88
N LEU A 100 -15.54 -2.60 -14.84
CA LEU A 100 -15.01 -1.40 -14.21
C LEU A 100 -15.98 -0.92 -13.13
N THR A 101 -15.49 -0.88 -11.88
CA THR A 101 -16.26 -0.45 -10.72
C THR A 101 -15.53 0.66 -10.00
N ALA A 102 -16.20 1.76 -9.68
CA ALA A 102 -15.67 2.82 -8.84
C ALA A 102 -16.16 2.67 -7.40
N VAL A 103 -15.26 2.84 -6.44
CA VAL A 103 -15.55 2.68 -5.01
C VAL A 103 -15.14 3.93 -4.27
N PHE A 104 -16.06 4.46 -3.46
CA PHE A 104 -15.89 5.69 -2.69
C PHE A 104 -16.19 5.47 -1.20
N PRO A 105 -15.54 6.17 -0.28
CA PRO A 105 -15.99 6.27 1.09
C PRO A 105 -17.21 7.19 1.24
N GLN A 106 -17.44 8.09 0.28
CA GLN A 106 -18.59 8.99 0.23
C GLN A 106 -19.85 8.26 -0.35
N PRO A 107 -21.05 8.85 -0.17
CA PRO A 107 -22.26 8.33 -0.77
C PRO A 107 -22.16 8.14 -2.28
N VAL A 108 -22.87 7.13 -2.81
CA VAL A 108 -22.88 6.81 -4.24
C VAL A 108 -23.27 8.01 -5.11
N SER A 109 -24.23 8.83 -4.63
CA SER A 109 -24.64 10.07 -5.32
C SER A 109 -23.47 11.04 -5.51
N ASP A 110 -22.64 11.21 -4.48
CA ASP A 110 -21.52 12.14 -4.50
C ASP A 110 -20.41 11.62 -5.42
N GLY A 111 -20.12 10.31 -5.35
CA GLY A 111 -19.19 9.65 -6.27
C GLY A 111 -19.65 9.78 -7.73
N ARG A 112 -20.94 9.61 -8.01
CA ARG A 112 -21.52 9.79 -9.35
C ARG A 112 -21.37 11.22 -9.85
N ASN A 113 -21.74 12.20 -9.04
CA ASN A 113 -21.62 13.62 -9.39
C ASN A 113 -20.16 13.99 -9.66
N TYR A 114 -19.24 13.50 -8.85
CA TYR A 114 -17.81 13.71 -9.01
C TYR A 114 -17.30 13.13 -10.35
N LEU A 115 -17.60 11.86 -10.64
CA LEU A 115 -17.17 11.22 -11.89
C LEU A 115 -17.80 11.89 -13.12
N ASN A 116 -19.06 12.26 -13.07
CA ASN A 116 -19.75 12.98 -14.14
C ASN A 116 -19.07 14.36 -14.41
N GLY A 117 -18.71 15.07 -13.35
CA GLY A 117 -17.99 16.35 -13.46
C GLY A 117 -16.61 16.21 -14.11
N LEU A 118 -16.01 15.03 -14.04
CA LEU A 118 -14.74 14.68 -14.68
C LEU A 118 -14.90 14.02 -16.06
N GLY A 119 -16.12 13.81 -16.55
CA GLY A 119 -16.37 13.10 -17.80
C GLY A 119 -16.00 11.61 -17.77
N VAL A 120 -16.02 10.98 -16.59
CA VAL A 120 -15.68 9.56 -16.39
C VAL A 120 -16.98 8.76 -16.24
N GLY A 121 -17.42 8.09 -17.30
CA GLY A 121 -18.70 7.36 -17.37
C GLY A 121 -18.61 5.95 -16.78
N ILE A 122 -18.61 5.81 -15.45
CA ILE A 122 -18.65 4.52 -14.75
C ILE A 122 -20.02 4.35 -14.13
N ASP A 123 -20.75 3.29 -14.50
CA ASP A 123 -22.10 3.00 -14.03
C ASP A 123 -22.13 2.28 -12.68
N ASP A 124 -21.19 1.33 -12.47
CA ASP A 124 -21.09 0.56 -11.22
C ASP A 124 -20.29 1.34 -10.20
N ILE A 125 -21.00 2.07 -9.33
CA ILE A 125 -20.42 2.86 -8.25
C ILE A 125 -20.86 2.26 -6.92
N ARG A 126 -19.90 2.04 -6.02
CA ARG A 126 -20.14 1.46 -4.69
C ARG A 126 -19.63 2.39 -3.60
N GLN A 127 -20.32 2.35 -2.47
CA GLN A 127 -19.84 2.96 -1.25
C GLN A 127 -19.20 1.90 -0.37
N ILE A 128 -18.10 2.27 0.29
CA ILE A 128 -17.42 1.41 1.27
C ILE A 128 -17.08 2.20 2.53
N SER A 129 -17.22 1.55 3.68
CA SER A 129 -16.78 2.15 4.93
C SER A 129 -15.26 2.34 4.93
N PRO A 130 -14.75 3.46 5.45
CA PRO A 130 -13.31 3.67 5.59
C PRO A 130 -12.67 2.51 6.36
N GLY A 131 -11.55 1.99 5.82
CA GLY A 131 -10.82 0.88 6.45
C GLY A 131 -11.35 -0.53 6.18
N ALA A 132 -12.48 -0.70 5.50
CA ALA A 132 -13.01 -2.04 5.15
C ALA A 132 -12.08 -2.78 4.17
N ILE A 133 -11.41 -2.05 3.27
CA ILE A 133 -10.28 -2.54 2.48
C ILE A 133 -9.07 -1.70 2.87
N ARG A 134 -7.95 -2.36 3.14
CA ARG A 134 -6.70 -1.66 3.47
C ARG A 134 -6.09 -1.07 2.20
N ILE A 135 -6.29 0.22 1.98
CA ILE A 135 -5.61 0.97 0.93
C ILE A 135 -4.73 2.04 1.58
N ARG A 136 -3.56 2.29 0.99
CA ARG A 136 -2.60 3.30 1.49
C ARG A 136 -2.97 4.72 1.10
N GLY A 137 -3.91 4.87 0.19
CA GLY A 137 -4.36 6.18 -0.31
C GLY A 137 -5.25 6.02 -1.54
N THR A 138 -5.67 7.16 -2.08
CA THR A 138 -6.45 7.23 -3.31
C THR A 138 -5.74 8.14 -4.33
N PRO A 139 -5.84 7.85 -5.64
CA PRO A 139 -6.49 6.68 -6.22
C PRO A 139 -5.71 5.39 -5.95
N THR A 140 -6.40 4.25 -5.80
CA THR A 140 -5.80 2.92 -5.85
C THR A 140 -6.59 2.06 -6.84
N LEU A 141 -5.89 1.37 -7.72
CA LEU A 141 -6.48 0.45 -8.66
C LEU A 141 -6.21 -0.98 -8.18
N LEU A 142 -7.25 -1.81 -8.14
CA LEU A 142 -7.15 -3.23 -7.81
C LEU A 142 -7.67 -4.03 -9.01
N LEU A 143 -6.86 -4.92 -9.55
CA LEU A 143 -7.32 -5.93 -10.50
C LEU A 143 -7.72 -7.18 -9.70
N VAL A 144 -8.97 -7.61 -9.89
CA VAL A 144 -9.58 -8.70 -9.11
C VAL A 144 -10.06 -9.77 -10.08
N ASN A 145 -9.72 -11.03 -9.82
CA ASN A 145 -10.16 -12.16 -10.63
C ASN A 145 -11.59 -12.60 -10.32
N SER A 146 -12.12 -13.57 -11.06
CA SER A 146 -13.46 -14.13 -10.86
C SER A 146 -13.69 -14.84 -9.53
N ALA A 147 -12.63 -15.12 -8.75
CA ALA A 147 -12.74 -15.63 -7.38
C ALA A 147 -12.78 -14.53 -6.30
N GLY A 148 -12.71 -13.26 -6.70
CA GLY A 148 -12.67 -12.11 -5.79
C GLY A 148 -11.28 -11.88 -5.16
N VAL A 149 -10.22 -12.42 -5.74
CA VAL A 149 -8.84 -12.28 -5.26
C VAL A 149 -8.13 -11.19 -6.05
N VAL A 150 -7.46 -10.27 -5.36
CA VAL A 150 -6.64 -9.22 -5.98
C VAL A 150 -5.40 -9.84 -6.62
N THR A 151 -5.23 -9.61 -7.90
CA THR A 151 -4.05 -10.09 -8.68
C THR A 151 -3.00 -9.02 -8.85
N ASP A 152 -3.42 -7.77 -8.97
CA ASP A 152 -2.53 -6.62 -9.16
C ASP A 152 -3.06 -5.39 -8.39
N GLU A 153 -2.15 -4.51 -7.95
CA GLU A 153 -2.46 -3.27 -7.22
C GLU A 153 -1.56 -2.14 -7.70
N TRP A 154 -2.17 -1.00 -7.99
CA TRP A 154 -1.45 0.25 -8.34
C TRP A 154 -1.95 1.38 -7.46
N LEU A 155 -1.02 2.14 -6.88
CA LEU A 155 -1.31 3.23 -5.95
C LEU A 155 -0.94 4.58 -6.55
N GLY A 156 -1.81 5.55 -6.36
CA GLY A 156 -1.59 6.96 -6.69
C GLY A 156 -1.83 7.26 -8.17
N LYS A 157 -1.54 8.51 -8.54
CA LYS A 157 -1.51 8.92 -9.94
C LYS A 157 -0.39 8.18 -10.66
N LEU A 158 -0.73 7.45 -11.70
CA LEU A 158 0.21 6.60 -12.41
C LEU A 158 0.98 7.41 -13.48
N PRO A 159 2.29 7.13 -13.67
CA PRO A 159 3.00 7.60 -14.84
C PRO A 159 2.59 6.80 -16.09
N PRO A 160 2.84 7.31 -17.30
CA PRO A 160 2.36 6.70 -18.56
C PRO A 160 2.74 5.22 -18.73
N GLU A 161 3.91 4.83 -18.26
CA GLU A 161 4.39 3.44 -18.34
C GLU A 161 3.51 2.50 -17.50
N LYS A 162 3.10 2.97 -16.29
CA LYS A 162 2.22 2.21 -15.41
C LYS A 162 0.77 2.21 -15.88
N GLU A 163 0.29 3.29 -16.50
CA GLU A 163 -1.01 3.30 -17.18
C GLU A 163 -1.06 2.24 -18.29
N ASN A 164 0.00 2.16 -19.10
CA ASN A 164 0.11 1.15 -20.16
C ASN A 164 0.22 -0.27 -19.59
N GLU A 165 0.88 -0.46 -18.45
CA GLU A 165 0.91 -1.75 -17.74
C GLU A 165 -0.51 -2.18 -17.37
N VAL A 166 -1.31 -1.29 -16.74
CA VAL A 166 -2.73 -1.55 -16.39
C VAL A 166 -3.51 -1.97 -17.65
N LEU A 167 -3.43 -1.20 -18.73
CA LEU A 167 -4.14 -1.51 -19.97
C LEU A 167 -3.71 -2.86 -20.58
N THR A 168 -2.44 -3.22 -20.46
CA THR A 168 -1.93 -4.52 -20.92
C THR A 168 -2.49 -5.67 -20.09
N ARG A 169 -2.62 -5.50 -18.77
CA ARG A 169 -3.22 -6.50 -17.89
C ARG A 169 -4.71 -6.72 -18.14
N LEU A 170 -5.41 -5.69 -18.64
CA LEU A 170 -6.85 -5.75 -18.94
C LEU A 170 -7.18 -6.41 -20.30
N ARG A 171 -6.20 -6.51 -21.18
CA ARG A 171 -6.30 -7.21 -22.48
C ARG A 171 -6.11 -8.71 -22.28
#